data_c9cfeaf312723b62f4a1d1aaf8e4e532
#
_entry.id   c9cfeaf312723b62f4a1d1aaf8e4e532
#
_cell.length_a   1.000
_cell.length_b   1.000
_cell.length_c   1.000
_cell.angle_alpha   90.00
_cell.angle_beta   90.00
_cell.angle_gamma   90.00
#
_symmetry.space_group_name_H-M   'P 1'
#
loop_
_entity.id
_entity.type
_entity.pdbx_description
1 polymer ?
#
loop_
_entity_poly.entity_id
_entity_poly.type
_entity_poly.pdbx_seq_one_letter_code
_entity_poly.pdbx_strand_id
1 'polypeptide(L)' 'MNDATSTLLVTLNGHAHRLPVGGTLAELLAQAGLDPQAVATAVNGTFVPRHARAERQLAPGDSVTGFQPIVGG' A
#
# COMPACT_ATOMS: atom_id res chain seq x y z
N MET A 1 3.67 -24.46 -12.16
CA MET A 1 3.63 -23.96 -11.83
C MET A 1 3.12 -23.23 -11.24
N ASN A 2 3.01 -22.86 -10.81
CA ASN A 2 2.43 -22.23 -10.34
C ASN A 2 2.68 -21.25 -9.67
N ASP A 3 3.00 -20.37 -10.03
CA ASP A 3 3.35 -19.30 -9.50
C ASP A 3 2.30 -18.54 -9.07
N ALA A 4 1.24 -18.80 -9.26
CA ALA A 4 0.13 -18.14 -8.68
C ALA A 4 0.28 -18.06 -7.20
N THR A 5 1.11 -18.86 -6.66
CA THR A 5 1.32 -18.82 -5.23
C THR A 5 2.24 -17.71 -4.79
N SER A 6 2.84 -17.00 -5.72
CA SER A 6 3.79 -15.96 -5.36
C SER A 6 3.06 -14.65 -5.10
N THR A 7 2.19 -14.67 -4.11
CA THR A 7 1.48 -13.46 -3.68
C THR A 7 1.62 -13.30 -2.19
N LEU A 8 1.36 -12.08 -1.74
CA LEU A 8 1.33 -11.79 -0.32
C LEU A 8 0.04 -11.06 0.02
N LEU A 9 -0.33 -11.14 1.28
CA LEU A 9 -1.55 -10.52 1.76
C LEU A 9 -1.20 -9.37 2.68
N VAL A 10 -1.75 -8.21 2.40
CA VAL A 10 -1.58 -7.02 3.24
C VAL A 10 -2.96 -6.44 3.50
N THR A 11 -3.04 -5.51 4.43
CA THR A 11 -4.28 -4.78 4.64
C THR A 11 -4.09 -3.33 4.31
N LEU A 12 -5.14 -2.71 3.79
CA LEU A 12 -5.19 -1.28 3.55
C LEU A 12 -6.45 -0.77 4.22
N ASN A 13 -6.26 0.03 5.27
CA ASN A 13 -7.38 0.54 6.08
C ASN A 13 -8.28 -0.58 6.55
N GLY A 14 -7.68 -1.71 6.92
CA GLY A 14 -8.41 -2.86 7.43
C GLY A 14 -8.96 -3.79 6.38
N HIS A 15 -8.80 -3.48 5.10
CA HIS A 15 -9.29 -4.34 4.02
C HIS A 15 -8.13 -5.14 3.42
N ALA A 16 -8.34 -6.43 3.25
CA ALA A 16 -7.30 -7.31 2.73
C ALA A 16 -7.10 -7.11 1.23
N HIS A 17 -5.85 -7.08 0.83
CA HIS A 17 -5.47 -7.00 -0.58
C HIS A 17 -4.35 -7.98 -0.84
N ARG A 18 -4.36 -8.57 -2.02
CA ARG A 18 -3.35 -9.52 -2.42
C ARG A 18 -2.47 -8.91 -3.49
N LEU A 19 -1.17 -8.98 -3.27
CA LEU A 19 -0.18 -8.41 -4.20
C LEU A 19 0.79 -9.49 -4.63
N PRO A 20 1.39 -9.35 -5.81
CA PRO A 20 2.51 -10.22 -6.15
C PRO A 20 3.68 -9.98 -5.19
N VAL A 21 4.45 -11.00 -4.94
CA VAL A 21 5.65 -10.86 -4.13
C VAL A 21 6.56 -9.81 -4.79
N GLY A 22 7.09 -8.91 -3.98
CA GLY A 22 7.84 -7.78 -4.49
C GLY A 22 6.98 -6.56 -4.76
N GLY A 23 5.66 -6.68 -4.58
CA GLY A 23 4.78 -5.55 -4.79
C GLY A 23 5.07 -4.39 -3.86
N THR A 24 4.89 -3.19 -4.37
CA THR A 24 5.24 -1.97 -3.64
C THR A 24 3.99 -1.28 -3.12
N LEU A 25 4.23 -0.33 -2.23
CA LEU A 25 3.13 0.49 -1.71
C LEU A 25 2.44 1.25 -2.84
N ALA A 26 3.19 1.74 -3.82
CA ALA A 26 2.59 2.43 -4.96
C ALA A 26 1.65 1.50 -5.72
N GLU A 27 2.03 0.24 -5.88
CA GLU A 27 1.18 -0.72 -6.57
C GLU A 27 -0.07 -1.04 -5.79
N LEU A 28 0.02 -1.09 -4.47
CA LEU A 28 -1.15 -1.32 -3.66
C LEU A 28 -2.16 -0.20 -3.82
N LEU A 29 -1.69 1.05 -3.82
CA LEU A 29 -2.59 2.19 -3.99
C LEU A 29 -3.29 2.14 -5.34
N ALA A 30 -2.55 1.79 -6.39
CA ALA A 30 -3.13 1.69 -7.73
C ALA A 30 -4.17 0.58 -7.78
N GLN A 31 -3.87 -0.57 -7.17
CA GLN A 31 -4.79 -1.68 -7.15
C GLN A 31 -6.07 -1.35 -6.40
N ALA A 32 -5.95 -0.58 -5.35
CA ALA A 32 -7.10 -0.21 -4.53
C ALA A 32 -7.90 0.95 -5.12
N GLY A 33 -7.39 1.55 -6.20
CA GLY A 33 -8.11 2.66 -6.83
C GLY A 33 -7.97 3.98 -6.11
N LEU A 34 -6.97 4.13 -5.27
CA LEU A 34 -6.76 5.38 -4.55
C LEU A 34 -5.90 6.32 -5.37
N ASP A 35 -6.24 7.61 -5.28
CA ASP A 35 -5.47 8.64 -5.95
C ASP A 35 -4.19 8.89 -5.17
N PRO A 36 -3.03 8.55 -5.73
CA PRO A 36 -1.78 8.72 -4.98
C PRO A 36 -1.45 10.18 -4.68
N GLN A 37 -2.06 11.10 -5.39
CA GLN A 37 -1.85 12.52 -5.13
C GLN A 37 -2.67 13.01 -3.95
N ALA A 38 -3.70 12.27 -3.59
CA ALA A 38 -4.66 12.72 -2.59
C ALA A 38 -4.46 12.08 -1.23
N VAL A 39 -3.65 11.02 -1.12
CA VAL A 39 -3.54 10.28 0.12
C VAL A 39 -2.13 10.34 0.67
N ALA A 40 -2.03 10.35 1.98
CA ALA A 40 -0.78 10.10 2.69
C ALA A 40 -0.81 8.66 3.15
N THR A 41 0.35 8.04 3.29
CA THR A 41 0.42 6.62 3.60
C THR A 41 1.37 6.32 4.75
N ALA A 42 1.01 5.29 5.50
CA ALA A 42 1.87 4.75 6.54
C ALA A 42 1.84 3.24 6.43
N VAL A 43 2.97 2.60 6.72
CA VAL A 43 3.08 1.15 6.74
C VAL A 43 3.47 0.76 8.15
N ASN A 44 2.62 -0.04 8.79
CA ASN A 44 2.83 -0.47 10.17
C ASN A 44 3.10 0.73 11.09
N GLY A 45 2.39 1.82 10.85
CA GLY A 45 2.49 3.03 11.66
C GLY A 45 3.63 3.97 11.26
N THR A 46 4.42 3.63 10.26
CA THR A 46 5.54 4.48 9.83
C THR A 46 5.16 5.20 8.54
N PHE A 47 5.22 6.51 8.58
CA PHE A 47 4.89 7.32 7.42
C PHE A 47 5.84 7.01 6.25
N VAL A 48 5.25 6.89 5.07
CA VAL A 48 6.02 6.69 3.83
C VAL A 48 5.72 7.85 2.90
N PRO A 49 6.70 8.69 2.61
CA PRO A 49 6.46 9.83 1.73
C PRO A 49 6.18 9.38 0.30
N ARG A 50 5.51 10.25 -0.43
CA ARG A 50 5.04 9.93 -1.77
C ARG A 50 6.16 9.43 -2.67
N HIS A 51 7.32 10.06 -2.61
CA HIS A 51 8.42 9.71 -3.50
C HIS A 51 9.06 8.38 -3.15
N ALA A 52 8.77 7.82 -1.98
CA ALA A 52 9.36 6.55 -1.56
C ALA A 52 8.44 5.37 -1.80
N ARG A 53 7.20 5.61 -2.23
CA ARG A 53 6.22 4.53 -2.34
C ARG A 53 6.59 3.48 -3.37
N ALA A 54 7.16 3.90 -4.49
CA ALA A 54 7.50 2.96 -5.54
C ALA A 54 8.68 2.08 -5.16
N GLU A 55 9.44 2.47 -4.14
CA GLU A 55 10.57 1.69 -3.67
C GLU A 55 10.26 0.95 -2.38
N ARG A 56 9.11 1.18 -1.79
CA ARG A 56 8.74 0.55 -0.53
C ARG A 56 8.03 -0.76 -0.82
N GLN A 57 8.78 -1.85 -0.80
CA GLN A 57 8.21 -3.17 -0.99
C GLN A 57 7.45 -3.57 0.27
N LEU A 58 6.32 -4.23 0.08
CA LEU A 58 5.50 -4.68 1.20
C LEU A 58 5.82 -6.13 1.51
N ALA A 59 5.62 -6.50 2.76
CA ALA A 59 5.83 -7.85 3.25
C ALA A 59 4.50 -8.45 3.65
N PRO A 60 4.41 -9.79 3.71
CA PRO A 60 3.16 -10.41 4.15
C PRO A 60 2.75 -9.90 5.53
N GLY A 61 1.49 -9.56 5.66
CA GLY A 61 0.95 -9.09 6.91
C GLY A 61 1.12 -7.60 7.19
N ASP A 62 1.74 -6.86 6.27
CA ASP A 62 1.88 -5.42 6.48
C ASP A 62 0.51 -4.75 6.57
N SER A 63 0.41 -3.79 7.46
CA SER A 63 -0.80 -3.01 7.65
C SER A 63 -0.55 -1.61 7.11
N VAL A 64 -1.27 -1.26 6.05
CA VAL A 64 -1.10 0.03 5.39
C VAL A 64 -2.29 0.91 5.73
N THR A 65 -2.00 2.14 6.07
CA THR A 65 -3.02 3.14 6.32
C THR A 65 -2.90 4.22 5.26
N GLY A 66 -3.99 4.47 4.56
CA GLY A 66 -4.06 5.58 3.61
C GLY A 66 -5.06 6.59 4.14
N PHE A 67 -4.68 7.84 4.18
CA PHE A 67 -5.57 8.87 4.71
C PHE A 67 -5.43 10.14 3.89
N GLN A 68 -6.52 10.87 3.80
CA GLN A 68 -6.51 12.13 3.08
C GLN A 68 -6.36 13.24 4.11
N PRO A 69 -5.28 14.00 4.03
CA PRO A 69 -5.14 15.14 4.93
C PRO A 69 -6.29 16.10 4.71
N ILE A 70 -6.84 16.59 5.78
CA ILE A 70 -7.88 17.60 5.68
C ILE A 70 -7.19 18.94 5.48
N VAL A 71 -7.40 19.52 4.33
CA VAL A 71 -6.85 20.82 4.04
C VAL A 71 -7.89 21.80 4.49
N GLY A 72 -7.56 22.56 5.48
CA GLY A 72 -8.51 23.49 6.04
C GLY A 72 -8.86 24.56 5.04
N GLY A 73 -9.91 25.06 5.18
CA GLY A 73 -10.23 26.18 4.38
C GLY A 73 -11.29 26.03 3.52
#